data_e524f4342735e927f5fa8803d310db4c
#
_entry.id   e524f4342735e927f5fa8803d310db4c
#
_cell.length_a   1.000
_cell.length_b   1.000
_cell.length_c   1.000
_cell.angle_alpha   90.00
_cell.angle_beta   90.00
_cell.angle_gamma   90.00
#
_symmetry.space_group_name_H-M   'P 1'
#
loop_
_entity.id
_entity.type
_entity.pdbx_description
1 polymer ?
#
loop_
_entity_poly.entity_id
_entity_poly.type
_entity_poly.pdbx_seq_one_letter_code
_entity_poly.pdbx_strand_id
1 'polypeptide(L)'
;KDWRNQWNQGDFPFYFVQLSSFDEFGGNSNKGSKWAELREAQSYTLQTVDNTGMAVTTDIGNPKDIHPTNKQDVGSRLAAIALNMVYEKNNVYSGPIYKSMKVQNNKVVLTFDSDGGGLMTADKYGYLKGFEVAGKDKVFHYARATIVNNKVIVTSDIVEKPKAVRYGWADNAGDCNLYNKEGFPASPFRTDDWPGITINQLYSFN
;
A
#
# COMPACT_ATOMS: atom_id res chain seq x y z
N LYS A 1 14.19 17.08 -3.15
CA LYS A 1 15.24 18.10 -2.86
C LYS A 1 15.21 19.27 -3.83
N ASP A 2 15.03 19.03 -5.13
CA ASP A 2 15.10 20.09 -6.14
C ASP A 2 14.09 21.22 -5.89
N TRP A 3 12.84 20.94 -5.66
CA TRP A 3 11.81 21.94 -5.34
C TRP A 3 12.15 22.75 -4.08
N ARG A 4 12.66 22.10 -3.02
CA ARG A 4 13.09 22.80 -1.81
C ARG A 4 14.24 23.74 -2.09
N ASN A 5 15.19 23.33 -2.94
CA ASN A 5 16.30 24.19 -3.38
C ASN A 5 15.79 25.38 -4.21
N GLN A 6 14.89 25.15 -5.17
CA GLN A 6 14.36 26.21 -6.04
C GLN A 6 13.52 27.23 -5.26
N TRP A 7 12.74 26.78 -4.29
CA TRP A 7 11.91 27.68 -3.50
C TRP A 7 12.66 28.37 -2.37
N ASN A 8 13.82 27.87 -1.99
CA ASN A 8 14.71 28.43 -0.95
C ASN A 8 13.99 28.75 0.39
N GLN A 9 13.08 27.88 0.80
CA GLN A 9 12.30 27.97 2.04
C GLN A 9 12.66 26.88 3.06
N GLY A 10 13.88 26.30 2.93
CA GLY A 10 14.33 25.23 3.79
C GLY A 10 13.59 23.90 3.52
N ASP A 11 13.58 23.07 4.51
CA ASP A 11 13.00 21.71 4.44
C ASP A 11 11.49 21.73 4.71
N PHE A 12 10.73 22.49 3.92
CA PHE A 12 9.29 22.57 4.06
C PHE A 12 8.60 21.21 3.86
N PRO A 13 7.46 20.94 4.52
CA PRO A 13 6.70 19.71 4.35
C PRO A 13 6.26 19.51 2.91
N PHE A 14 6.42 18.28 2.41
CA PHE A 14 5.99 17.91 1.07
C PHE A 14 5.03 16.73 1.13
N TYR A 15 3.76 16.97 0.81
CA TYR A 15 2.73 15.94 0.83
C TYR A 15 2.30 15.59 -0.59
N PHE A 16 2.06 14.33 -0.82
CA PHE A 16 1.65 13.83 -2.13
C PHE A 16 0.58 12.74 -2.00
N VAL A 17 -0.07 12.49 -3.12
CA VAL A 17 -1.12 11.47 -3.23
C VAL A 17 -0.53 10.24 -3.90
N GLN A 18 -0.75 9.08 -3.30
CA GLN A 18 -0.37 7.82 -3.93
C GLN A 18 -1.25 7.58 -5.16
N LEU A 19 -0.67 6.95 -6.19
CA LEU A 19 -1.38 6.59 -7.41
C LEU A 19 -2.59 5.70 -7.09
N SER A 20 -3.80 6.15 -7.42
CA SER A 20 -5.04 5.44 -7.13
C SER A 20 -5.24 4.24 -8.05
N SER A 21 -6.26 3.41 -7.77
CA SER A 21 -6.61 2.25 -8.59
C SER A 21 -7.17 2.66 -9.93
N PHE A 22 -6.73 1.95 -10.98
CA PHE A 22 -7.16 2.15 -12.36
C PHE A 22 -6.90 0.87 -13.17
N ASP A 23 -7.59 0.67 -14.28
CA ASP A 23 -7.47 -0.47 -15.21
C ASP A 23 -7.79 -1.83 -14.56
N GLU A 24 -9.06 -2.22 -14.67
CA GLU A 24 -9.59 -3.44 -14.06
C GLU A 24 -8.86 -4.72 -14.47
N PHE A 25 -8.32 -4.76 -15.69
CA PHE A 25 -7.68 -5.94 -16.30
C PHE A 25 -6.17 -5.77 -16.54
N GLY A 26 -5.58 -4.71 -15.97
CA GLY A 26 -4.18 -4.38 -16.12
C GLY A 26 -3.21 -5.36 -15.46
N GLY A 27 -2.10 -4.83 -14.97
CA GLY A 27 -1.06 -5.62 -14.31
C GLY A 27 -1.52 -6.28 -13.01
N ASN A 28 -0.88 -7.39 -12.66
CA ASN A 28 -1.08 -8.11 -11.40
C ASN A 28 0.23 -8.77 -10.94
N SER A 29 0.21 -9.50 -9.83
CA SER A 29 1.40 -10.12 -9.27
C SER A 29 2.12 -11.08 -10.24
N ASN A 30 1.41 -11.82 -11.09
CA ASN A 30 2.01 -12.77 -12.02
C ASN A 30 2.46 -12.14 -13.34
N LYS A 31 1.72 -11.14 -13.84
CA LYS A 31 2.07 -10.42 -15.08
C LYS A 31 3.05 -9.27 -14.82
N GLY A 32 3.19 -8.84 -13.54
CA GLY A 32 3.78 -7.58 -13.16
C GLY A 32 2.78 -6.42 -13.24
N SER A 33 3.02 -5.36 -12.49
CA SER A 33 2.20 -4.15 -12.47
C SER A 33 3.09 -2.92 -12.34
N LYS A 34 3.12 -2.10 -13.38
CA LYS A 34 3.85 -0.81 -13.34
C LYS A 34 3.26 0.13 -12.29
N TRP A 35 1.94 0.06 -12.09
CA TRP A 35 1.22 0.85 -11.08
C TRP A 35 1.61 0.45 -9.67
N ALA A 36 1.69 -0.86 -9.39
CA ALA A 36 2.12 -1.35 -8.08
C ALA A 36 3.58 -0.97 -7.79
N GLU A 37 4.47 -1.08 -8.79
CA GLU A 37 5.88 -0.68 -8.65
C GLU A 37 6.04 0.83 -8.43
N LEU A 38 5.22 1.67 -9.09
CA LEU A 38 5.20 3.10 -8.82
C LEU A 38 4.69 3.41 -7.40
N ARG A 39 3.63 2.73 -6.94
CA ARG A 39 3.15 2.88 -5.55
C ARG A 39 4.19 2.46 -4.53
N GLU A 40 4.96 1.40 -4.81
CA GLU A 40 6.09 1.00 -3.98
C GLU A 40 7.16 2.11 -3.90
N ALA A 41 7.53 2.69 -5.04
CA ALA A 41 8.48 3.80 -5.09
C ALA A 41 7.96 5.04 -4.33
N GLN A 42 6.67 5.34 -4.41
CA GLN A 42 6.02 6.38 -3.62
C GLN A 42 6.10 6.08 -2.12
N SER A 43 5.81 4.84 -1.70
CA SER A 43 5.93 4.41 -0.30
C SER A 43 7.38 4.45 0.19
N TYR A 44 8.34 4.09 -0.66
CA TYR A 44 9.77 4.17 -0.34
C TYR A 44 10.24 5.61 -0.12
N THR A 45 9.63 6.58 -0.80
CA THR A 45 9.93 8.01 -0.60
C THR A 45 9.72 8.45 0.85
N LEU A 46 8.68 7.93 1.53
CA LEU A 46 8.43 8.24 2.95
C LEU A 46 9.55 7.78 3.90
N GLN A 47 10.30 6.76 3.51
CA GLN A 47 11.38 6.19 4.31
C GLN A 47 12.73 6.87 4.06
N THR A 48 12.86 7.55 2.91
CA THR A 48 14.15 8.07 2.43
C THR A 48 14.21 9.59 2.33
N VAL A 49 13.07 10.27 2.42
CA VAL A 49 13.00 11.73 2.34
C VAL A 49 12.24 12.28 3.54
N ASP A 50 12.95 12.95 4.41
CA ASP A 50 12.37 13.57 5.60
C ASP A 50 11.33 14.63 5.26
N ASN A 51 10.41 14.84 6.21
CA ASN A 51 9.36 15.83 6.12
C ASN A 51 8.44 15.63 4.89
N THR A 52 8.10 14.36 4.61
CA THR A 52 7.15 13.96 3.57
C THR A 52 5.98 13.20 4.15
N GLY A 53 4.83 13.31 3.48
CA GLY A 53 3.62 12.55 3.83
C GLY A 53 2.86 12.12 2.57
N MET A 54 2.14 11.00 2.66
CA MET A 54 1.44 10.42 1.51
C MET A 54 0.00 10.05 1.88
N ALA A 55 -0.94 10.58 1.11
CA ALA A 55 -2.33 10.12 1.16
C ALA A 55 -2.50 8.88 0.27
N VAL A 56 -2.77 7.73 0.88
CA VAL A 56 -3.11 6.51 0.15
C VAL A 56 -4.53 6.65 -0.43
N THR A 57 -4.73 6.29 -1.70
CA THR A 57 -5.99 6.50 -2.42
C THR A 57 -6.41 5.30 -3.28
N THR A 58 -5.85 4.14 -3.04
CA THR A 58 -6.16 2.92 -3.80
C THR A 58 -7.60 2.46 -3.63
N ASP A 59 -8.22 2.71 -2.49
CA ASP A 59 -9.59 2.37 -2.13
C ASP A 59 -10.65 3.30 -2.73
N ILE A 60 -10.25 4.46 -3.22
CA ILE A 60 -11.14 5.48 -3.80
C ILE A 60 -10.87 5.74 -5.29
N GLY A 61 -10.08 4.87 -5.93
CA GLY A 61 -9.84 4.88 -7.37
C GLY A 61 -11.08 4.48 -8.18
N ASN A 62 -10.95 4.59 -9.50
CA ASN A 62 -11.98 4.13 -10.43
C ASN A 62 -11.33 3.26 -11.51
N PRO A 63 -11.67 1.97 -11.64
CA PRO A 63 -11.07 1.09 -12.63
C PRO A 63 -11.31 1.50 -14.09
N LYS A 64 -12.28 2.37 -14.34
CA LYS A 64 -12.67 2.84 -15.69
C LYS A 64 -12.22 4.27 -16.00
N ASP A 65 -11.80 5.03 -14.99
CA ASP A 65 -11.36 6.42 -15.15
C ASP A 65 -10.17 6.71 -14.22
N ILE A 66 -9.08 7.14 -14.80
CA ILE A 66 -7.85 7.51 -14.05
C ILE A 66 -8.08 8.71 -13.10
N HIS A 67 -9.19 9.43 -13.27
CA HIS A 67 -9.56 10.60 -12.48
C HIS A 67 -10.61 10.26 -11.42
N PRO A 68 -10.22 9.76 -10.22
CA PRO A 68 -11.19 9.43 -9.17
C PRO A 68 -12.01 10.66 -8.77
N THR A 69 -13.30 10.48 -8.59
CA THR A 69 -14.23 11.58 -8.27
C THR A 69 -14.23 11.95 -6.78
N ASN A 70 -13.82 11.03 -5.89
CA ASN A 70 -13.79 11.26 -4.45
C ASN A 70 -12.59 12.13 -4.04
N LYS A 71 -12.70 13.44 -4.30
CA LYS A 71 -11.68 14.43 -3.90
C LYS A 71 -11.75 14.80 -2.41
N GLN A 72 -12.89 14.55 -1.78
CA GLN A 72 -13.11 14.87 -0.36
C GLN A 72 -12.19 14.01 0.54
N ASP A 73 -12.12 12.70 0.32
CA ASP A 73 -11.24 11.84 1.10
C ASP A 73 -9.76 12.11 0.80
N VAL A 74 -9.41 12.43 -0.45
CA VAL A 74 -8.04 12.89 -0.78
C VAL A 74 -7.65 14.10 0.07
N GLY A 75 -8.51 15.14 0.08
CA GLY A 75 -8.28 16.36 0.87
C GLY A 75 -8.24 16.09 2.37
N SER A 76 -9.14 15.25 2.87
CA SER A 76 -9.20 14.86 4.29
C SER A 76 -7.93 14.13 4.74
N ARG A 77 -7.43 13.19 3.94
CA ARG A 77 -6.18 12.45 4.23
C ARG A 77 -4.95 13.37 4.21
N LEU A 78 -4.86 14.26 3.22
CA LEU A 78 -3.78 15.27 3.20
C LEU A 78 -3.86 16.24 4.38
N ALA A 79 -5.07 16.68 4.75
CA ALA A 79 -5.28 17.54 5.91
C ALA A 79 -4.89 16.85 7.22
N ALA A 80 -5.21 15.55 7.38
CA ALA A 80 -4.81 14.79 8.56
C ALA A 80 -3.28 14.73 8.73
N ILE A 81 -2.54 14.55 7.62
CA ILE A 81 -1.07 14.60 7.63
C ILE A 81 -0.58 15.98 8.08
N ALA A 82 -1.11 17.06 7.51
CA ALA A 82 -0.72 18.41 7.85
C ALA A 82 -1.03 18.75 9.33
N LEU A 83 -2.21 18.36 9.78
CA LEU A 83 -2.63 18.57 11.18
C LEU A 83 -1.67 17.91 12.16
N ASN A 84 -1.22 16.69 11.88
CA ASN A 84 -0.27 15.98 12.73
C ASN A 84 1.15 16.57 12.62
N MET A 85 1.69 16.64 11.39
CA MET A 85 3.13 16.92 11.17
C MET A 85 3.49 18.41 11.29
N VAL A 86 2.57 19.33 10.98
CA VAL A 86 2.83 20.78 10.99
C VAL A 86 2.15 21.48 12.15
N TYR A 87 0.90 21.12 12.41
CA TYR A 87 0.11 21.78 13.47
C TYR A 87 0.15 21.03 14.80
N GLU A 88 0.98 19.99 14.92
CA GLU A 88 1.24 19.21 16.14
C GLU A 88 -0.05 18.69 16.81
N LYS A 89 -1.07 18.38 16.00
CA LYS A 89 -2.28 17.76 16.50
C LYS A 89 -2.03 16.27 16.72
N ASN A 90 -2.43 15.77 17.87
CA ASN A 90 -2.30 14.34 18.18
C ASN A 90 -3.43 13.54 17.49
N ASN A 91 -3.39 13.46 16.16
CA ASN A 91 -4.34 12.71 15.36
C ASN A 91 -3.63 11.63 14.54
N VAL A 92 -4.31 10.51 14.29
CA VAL A 92 -3.86 9.50 13.33
C VAL A 92 -3.99 10.07 11.91
N TYR A 93 -2.99 9.83 11.08
CA TYR A 93 -2.91 10.42 9.74
C TYR A 93 -2.50 9.44 8.63
N SER A 94 -2.14 8.21 8.98
CA SER A 94 -1.76 7.17 8.02
C SER A 94 -2.44 5.84 8.35
N GLY A 95 -2.57 4.99 7.35
CA GLY A 95 -3.00 3.61 7.52
C GLY A 95 -1.88 2.69 8.00
N PRO A 96 -2.16 1.38 8.13
CA PRO A 96 -1.16 0.40 8.54
C PRO A 96 -0.01 0.32 7.52
N ILE A 97 1.22 0.33 8.02
CA ILE A 97 2.43 0.18 7.22
C ILE A 97 3.01 -1.20 7.47
N TYR A 98 3.22 -1.98 6.40
CA TYR A 98 3.86 -3.30 6.50
C TYR A 98 5.24 -3.20 7.15
N LYS A 99 5.50 -4.05 8.15
CA LYS A 99 6.76 -4.07 8.91
C LYS A 99 7.57 -5.33 8.68
N SER A 100 6.95 -6.50 8.86
CA SER A 100 7.68 -7.76 8.78
C SER A 100 6.79 -8.95 8.50
N MET A 101 7.41 -10.00 7.97
CA MET A 101 6.79 -11.29 7.68
C MET A 101 7.48 -12.41 8.47
N LYS A 102 6.69 -13.34 9.02
CA LYS A 102 7.19 -14.58 9.61
C LYS A 102 6.38 -15.77 9.10
N VAL A 103 7.07 -16.75 8.54
CA VAL A 103 6.44 -18.02 8.15
C VAL A 103 6.35 -18.95 9.35
N GLN A 104 5.17 -19.51 9.60
CA GLN A 104 4.87 -20.47 10.66
C GLN A 104 4.16 -21.67 10.04
N ASN A 105 4.90 -22.73 9.77
CA ASN A 105 4.43 -23.90 9.01
C ASN A 105 3.96 -23.46 7.60
N ASN A 106 2.67 -23.64 7.29
CA ASN A 106 2.04 -23.21 6.03
C ASN A 106 1.32 -21.85 6.12
N LYS A 107 1.47 -21.13 7.24
CA LYS A 107 0.85 -19.80 7.45
C LYS A 107 1.92 -18.72 7.41
N VAL A 108 1.50 -17.55 6.97
CA VAL A 108 2.33 -16.34 7.03
C VAL A 108 1.70 -15.37 8.03
N VAL A 109 2.51 -14.89 8.95
CA VAL A 109 2.15 -13.85 9.92
C VAL A 109 2.79 -12.55 9.48
N LEU A 110 1.97 -11.55 9.20
CA LEU A 110 2.40 -10.20 8.85
C LEU A 110 2.18 -9.27 10.05
N THR A 111 3.18 -8.44 10.33
CA THR A 111 3.09 -7.37 11.33
C THR A 111 3.12 -6.02 10.65
N PHE A 112 2.46 -5.06 11.27
CA PHE A 112 2.33 -3.71 10.76
C PHE A 112 2.69 -2.71 11.86
N ASP A 113 3.28 -1.61 11.49
CA ASP A 113 3.27 -0.39 12.28
C ASP A 113 1.95 0.33 11.98
N SER A 114 1.19 0.64 13.01
CA SER A 114 -0.09 1.32 12.89
C SER A 114 -0.23 2.27 14.08
N ASP A 115 -0.30 3.54 13.76
CA ASP A 115 -0.73 4.53 14.73
C ASP A 115 -2.25 4.43 14.91
N GLY A 116 -2.74 4.54 16.16
CA GLY A 116 -4.16 4.50 16.47
C GLY A 116 -4.67 3.14 16.97
N GLY A 117 -5.93 2.83 16.70
CA GLY A 117 -6.69 1.73 17.33
C GLY A 117 -6.38 0.32 16.83
N GLY A 118 -5.42 0.16 15.89
CA GLY A 118 -5.01 -1.12 15.33
C GLY A 118 -5.71 -1.46 14.01
N LEU A 119 -5.49 -2.70 13.52
CA LEU A 119 -5.96 -3.16 12.23
C LEU A 119 -7.47 -3.40 12.20
N MET A 120 -8.08 -3.12 11.05
CA MET A 120 -9.51 -3.30 10.79
C MET A 120 -9.76 -3.73 9.35
N THR A 121 -10.88 -4.39 9.12
CA THR A 121 -11.52 -4.56 7.81
C THR A 121 -13.00 -4.21 7.92
N ALA A 122 -13.56 -3.62 6.86
CA ALA A 122 -15.01 -3.34 6.77
C ALA A 122 -15.83 -4.56 6.33
N ASP A 123 -15.18 -5.69 6.01
CA ASP A 123 -15.88 -6.92 5.62
C ASP A 123 -16.64 -7.51 6.82
N LYS A 124 -17.93 -7.78 6.65
CA LYS A 124 -18.80 -8.30 7.71
C LYS A 124 -18.41 -9.70 8.24
N TYR A 125 -17.65 -10.46 7.46
CA TYR A 125 -17.14 -11.78 7.85
C TYR A 125 -15.70 -11.73 8.36
N GLY A 126 -15.06 -10.54 8.37
CA GLY A 126 -13.70 -10.35 8.84
C GLY A 126 -12.61 -10.76 7.85
N TYR A 127 -12.95 -11.01 6.58
CA TYR A 127 -11.97 -11.38 5.57
C TYR A 127 -11.28 -10.16 4.97
N LEU A 128 -9.96 -10.30 4.79
CA LEU A 128 -9.16 -9.33 4.04
C LEU A 128 -9.04 -9.78 2.58
N LYS A 129 -9.19 -8.83 1.66
CA LYS A 129 -9.07 -9.01 0.21
C LYS A 129 -7.73 -8.47 -0.28
N GLY A 130 -7.34 -8.86 -1.49
CA GLY A 130 -6.14 -8.36 -2.17
C GLY A 130 -4.83 -8.99 -1.69
N PHE A 131 -4.87 -10.05 -0.87
CA PHE A 131 -3.68 -10.80 -0.49
C PHE A 131 -3.41 -11.95 -1.46
N GLU A 132 -2.14 -12.07 -1.87
CA GLU A 132 -1.62 -13.14 -2.71
C GLU A 132 -0.37 -13.73 -2.07
N VAL A 133 -0.14 -15.02 -2.28
CA VAL A 133 1.02 -15.74 -1.74
C VAL A 133 1.68 -16.57 -2.83
N ALA A 134 3.01 -16.63 -2.80
CA ALA A 134 3.81 -17.46 -3.71
C ALA A 134 4.80 -18.35 -2.94
N GLY A 135 5.12 -19.49 -3.54
CA GLY A 135 6.20 -20.39 -3.14
C GLY A 135 7.55 -20.04 -3.79
N LYS A 136 8.43 -21.04 -3.90
CA LYS A 136 9.71 -20.90 -4.61
C LYS A 136 9.57 -20.74 -6.12
N ASP A 137 8.46 -21.18 -6.67
CA ASP A 137 8.09 -21.07 -8.08
C ASP A 137 7.77 -19.63 -8.52
N LYS A 138 7.57 -18.73 -7.54
CA LYS A 138 7.21 -17.33 -7.74
C LYS A 138 5.84 -17.14 -8.42
N VAL A 139 4.99 -18.17 -8.43
CA VAL A 139 3.63 -18.07 -8.94
C VAL A 139 2.70 -17.65 -7.80
N PHE A 140 2.05 -16.49 -7.96
CA PHE A 140 1.15 -15.94 -6.97
C PHE A 140 -0.26 -16.51 -7.11
N HIS A 141 -0.83 -16.88 -5.97
CA HIS A 141 -2.21 -17.35 -5.82
C HIS A 141 -2.93 -16.50 -4.79
N TYR A 142 -4.20 -16.21 -5.00
CA TYR A 142 -5.02 -15.56 -4.00
C TYR A 142 -5.02 -16.34 -2.70
N ALA A 143 -4.94 -15.64 -1.59
CA ALA A 143 -4.80 -16.21 -0.26
C ALA A 143 -5.91 -15.73 0.67
N ARG A 144 -6.30 -16.58 1.62
CA ARG A 144 -7.17 -16.16 2.71
C ARG A 144 -6.37 -15.37 3.72
N ALA A 145 -6.88 -14.20 4.10
CA ALA A 145 -6.24 -13.37 5.10
C ALA A 145 -7.26 -12.89 6.14
N THR A 146 -6.85 -12.90 7.40
CA THR A 146 -7.69 -12.46 8.53
C THR A 146 -6.86 -11.72 9.56
N ILE A 147 -7.50 -10.83 10.32
CA ILE A 147 -6.85 -10.11 11.43
C ILE A 147 -6.99 -10.93 12.70
N VAL A 148 -5.86 -11.24 13.34
CA VAL A 148 -5.80 -11.93 14.63
C VAL A 148 -4.76 -11.24 15.51
N ASN A 149 -5.19 -10.76 16.68
CA ASN A 149 -4.32 -10.08 17.65
C ASN A 149 -3.47 -8.97 17.00
N ASN A 150 -4.11 -8.10 16.23
CA ASN A 150 -3.49 -6.97 15.52
C ASN A 150 -2.37 -7.38 14.53
N LYS A 151 -2.47 -8.58 13.97
CA LYS A 151 -1.59 -9.11 12.91
C LYS A 151 -2.45 -9.66 11.79
N VAL A 152 -1.92 -9.73 10.58
CA VAL A 152 -2.60 -10.40 9.48
C VAL A 152 -2.04 -11.82 9.34
N ILE A 153 -2.94 -12.80 9.37
CA ILE A 153 -2.61 -14.20 9.12
C ILE A 153 -3.04 -14.56 7.70
N VAL A 154 -2.08 -14.91 6.86
CA VAL A 154 -2.31 -15.31 5.47
C VAL A 154 -2.14 -16.82 5.35
N THR A 155 -3.09 -17.46 4.67
CA THR A 155 -3.10 -18.92 4.43
C THR A 155 -3.49 -19.23 3.00
N SER A 156 -2.96 -20.32 2.46
CA SER A 156 -3.31 -20.83 1.13
C SER A 156 -3.45 -22.34 1.16
N ASP A 157 -4.44 -22.84 0.47
CA ASP A 157 -4.63 -24.28 0.28
C ASP A 157 -3.75 -24.82 -0.88
N ILE A 158 -3.18 -23.91 -1.69
CA ILE A 158 -2.38 -24.22 -2.88
C ILE A 158 -0.88 -24.15 -2.56
N VAL A 159 -0.46 -23.15 -1.77
CA VAL A 159 0.95 -22.88 -1.48
C VAL A 159 1.33 -23.42 -0.11
N GLU A 160 1.85 -24.65 -0.05
CA GLU A 160 2.25 -25.30 1.20
C GLU A 160 3.46 -24.65 1.89
N LYS A 161 4.40 -24.11 1.09
CA LYS A 161 5.66 -23.53 1.57
C LYS A 161 5.78 -22.07 1.11
N PRO A 162 5.04 -21.14 1.76
CA PRO A 162 5.03 -19.74 1.35
C PRO A 162 6.41 -19.10 1.49
N LYS A 163 6.76 -18.25 0.51
CA LYS A 163 8.01 -17.48 0.45
C LYS A 163 7.76 -15.99 0.35
N ALA A 164 6.68 -15.59 -0.31
CA ALA A 164 6.34 -14.21 -0.53
C ALA A 164 4.84 -13.97 -0.34
N VAL A 165 4.49 -12.79 0.11
CA VAL A 165 3.12 -12.27 0.16
C VAL A 165 3.10 -10.92 -0.52
N ARG A 166 2.07 -10.66 -1.31
CA ARG A 166 1.76 -9.35 -1.88
C ARG A 166 0.36 -8.92 -1.47
N TYR A 167 0.18 -7.63 -1.30
CA TYR A 167 -1.10 -7.01 -0.98
C TYR A 167 -1.38 -5.89 -1.98
N GLY A 168 -2.51 -5.98 -2.69
CA GLY A 168 -2.91 -4.98 -3.68
C GLY A 168 -1.90 -4.79 -4.81
N TRP A 169 -1.11 -5.82 -5.16
CA TRP A 169 -0.07 -5.73 -6.19
C TRP A 169 -0.66 -5.87 -7.60
N ALA A 170 -1.45 -4.88 -7.98
CA ALA A 170 -2.19 -4.81 -9.23
C ALA A 170 -2.37 -3.35 -9.67
N ASP A 171 -2.73 -3.13 -10.94
CA ASP A 171 -3.08 -1.79 -11.42
C ASP A 171 -4.36 -1.32 -10.72
N ASN A 172 -5.38 -2.19 -10.65
CA ASN A 172 -6.55 -1.96 -9.81
C ASN A 172 -6.44 -2.72 -8.48
N ALA A 173 -6.25 -2.01 -7.40
CA ALA A 173 -6.23 -2.49 -6.02
C ALA A 173 -7.47 -2.01 -5.22
N GLY A 174 -8.56 -1.62 -5.91
CA GLY A 174 -9.70 -0.96 -5.30
C GLY A 174 -10.56 -1.83 -4.37
N ASP A 175 -10.44 -3.16 -4.42
CA ASP A 175 -11.13 -4.09 -3.53
C ASP A 175 -10.33 -4.42 -2.25
N CYS A 176 -9.10 -3.93 -2.14
CA CYS A 176 -8.27 -4.05 -0.95
C CYS A 176 -8.93 -3.37 0.26
N ASN A 177 -9.01 -4.08 1.39
CA ASN A 177 -9.82 -3.63 2.52
C ASN A 177 -9.11 -3.74 3.89
N LEU A 178 -7.80 -3.67 3.91
CA LEU A 178 -7.05 -3.52 5.16
C LEU A 178 -6.94 -2.04 5.54
N TYR A 179 -7.45 -1.69 6.71
CA TYR A 179 -7.46 -0.35 7.27
C TYR A 179 -6.94 -0.36 8.71
N ASN A 180 -6.68 0.82 9.27
CA ASN A 180 -6.73 0.99 10.71
C ASN A 180 -8.16 1.36 11.15
N LYS A 181 -8.41 1.35 12.48
CA LYS A 181 -9.73 1.66 13.02
C LYS A 181 -10.19 3.09 12.80
N GLU A 182 -9.29 3.99 12.46
CA GLU A 182 -9.55 5.38 12.10
C GLU A 182 -9.94 5.56 10.63
N GLY A 183 -9.94 4.47 9.84
CA GLY A 183 -10.42 4.47 8.46
C GLY A 183 -9.36 4.83 7.41
N PHE A 184 -8.08 4.83 7.76
CA PHE A 184 -7.01 5.01 6.78
C PHE A 184 -6.60 3.66 6.18
N PRO A 185 -6.57 3.53 4.83
CA PRO A 185 -6.20 2.29 4.17
C PRO A 185 -4.70 2.01 4.25
N ALA A 186 -4.34 0.72 4.28
CA ALA A 186 -2.96 0.30 4.07
C ALA A 186 -2.55 0.51 2.61
N SER A 187 -1.34 1.02 2.39
CA SER A 187 -0.73 1.05 1.06
C SER A 187 -0.49 -0.37 0.55
N PRO A 188 -0.61 -0.65 -0.76
CA PRO A 188 -0.11 -1.88 -1.35
C PRO A 188 1.36 -2.12 -1.03
N PHE A 189 1.71 -3.39 -0.84
CA PHE A 189 3.09 -3.78 -0.52
C PHE A 189 3.42 -5.18 -1.04
N ARG A 190 4.71 -5.48 -1.05
CA ARG A 190 5.24 -6.85 -1.22
C ARG A 190 6.25 -7.18 -0.11
N THR A 191 6.44 -8.46 0.15
CA THR A 191 7.42 -8.96 1.11
C THR A 191 8.67 -9.53 0.44
N ASP A 192 8.64 -9.65 -0.88
CA ASP A 192 9.72 -10.15 -1.72
C ASP A 192 10.56 -8.99 -2.30
N ASP A 193 11.77 -9.32 -2.72
CA ASP A 193 12.74 -8.45 -3.42
C ASP A 193 12.92 -8.86 -4.89
N TRP A 194 11.99 -9.62 -5.45
CA TRP A 194 12.12 -10.11 -6.81
C TRP A 194 12.04 -8.95 -7.82
N PRO A 195 12.84 -9.02 -8.90
CA PRO A 195 12.86 -7.97 -9.91
C PRO A 195 11.47 -7.64 -10.44
N GLY A 196 11.11 -6.36 -10.42
CA GLY A 196 9.89 -5.86 -11.04
C GLY A 196 10.03 -5.75 -12.57
N ILE A 197 8.92 -5.52 -13.26
CA ILE A 197 8.93 -5.41 -14.73
C ILE A 197 9.51 -4.08 -15.22
N THR A 198 9.65 -3.07 -14.35
CA THR A 198 10.19 -1.76 -14.73
C THR A 198 11.69 -1.61 -14.47
N ILE A 199 12.35 -2.59 -13.84
CA ILE A 199 13.73 -2.48 -13.33
C ILE A 199 14.77 -2.10 -14.41
N ASN A 200 14.53 -2.49 -15.67
CA ASN A 200 15.44 -2.21 -16.79
C ASN A 200 14.75 -1.34 -17.87
N GLN A 201 13.61 -0.71 -17.55
CA GLN A 201 12.93 0.11 -18.53
C GLN A 201 13.46 1.55 -18.48
N LEU A 202 14.16 1.95 -19.52
CA LEU A 202 14.50 3.34 -19.78
C LEU A 202 13.37 3.94 -20.64
N TYR A 203 12.70 4.96 -20.10
CA TYR A 203 11.74 5.73 -20.88
C TYR A 203 12.52 6.82 -21.63
N SER A 204 12.56 6.75 -22.98
CA SER A 204 12.94 7.89 -23.80
C SER A 204 11.71 8.80 -23.93
N PHE A 205 11.84 10.04 -23.53
CA PHE A 205 10.91 11.08 -23.93
C PHE A 205 11.22 11.42 -25.38
N ASN A 206 10.40 10.97 -26.32
CA ASN A 206 10.40 11.43 -27.71
C ASN A 206 9.52 12.65 -27.81
#